data_2a0f6fc6a1b2d6089501a74b3a0f9d89
#
_entry.id   2a0f6fc6a1b2d6089501a74b3a0f9d89
#
_cell.length_a   1.000
_cell.length_b   1.000
_cell.length_c   1.000
_cell.angle_alpha   90.00
_cell.angle_beta   90.00
_cell.angle_gamma   90.00
#
_symmetry.space_group_name_H-M   'P 1'
#
loop_
_entity.id
_entity.type
_entity.pdbx_description
1 polymer ?
#
loop_
_entity_poly.entity_id
_entity_poly.type
_entity_poly.pdbx_seq_one_letter_code
_entity_poly.pdbx_strand_id
1 'polypeptide(L)'
;MAITLTISQRELARQAAEAFEGQTFKLFLATQGSLTSESDRTAWEAAEVSGNGYAAITGTIGNGSYSTSNQRYELPAINGTFTATGSGFTYDTIVLAIGSATGVHSINVENPSITLAAGQSKSYTLTLAQDD
;
A
#
# COMPACT_ATOMS: atom_id res chain seq x y z
N MET A 1 -38.19 24.70 -10.62
CA MET A 1 -36.79 25.14 -10.53
C MET A 1 -35.93 23.97 -10.11
N ALA A 2 -34.87 23.72 -10.82
CA ALA A 2 -33.90 22.71 -10.41
C ALA A 2 -32.91 23.31 -9.41
N ILE A 3 -32.57 22.53 -8.37
CA ILE A 3 -31.59 22.92 -7.35
C ILE A 3 -30.39 21.98 -7.51
N THR A 4 -29.21 22.55 -7.66
CA THR A 4 -27.98 21.80 -7.71
C THR A 4 -27.25 21.90 -6.37
N LEU A 5 -26.99 20.75 -5.77
CA LEU A 5 -26.19 20.67 -4.54
C LEU A 5 -24.78 20.17 -4.88
N THR A 6 -23.81 20.82 -4.30
CA THR A 6 -22.40 20.46 -4.52
C THR A 6 -21.83 19.87 -3.24
N ILE A 7 -21.25 18.67 -3.35
CA ILE A 7 -20.57 18.03 -2.22
C ILE A 7 -19.21 18.72 -2.04
N SER A 8 -18.88 19.09 -0.81
CA SER A 8 -17.59 19.71 -0.51
C SER A 8 -16.45 18.74 -0.78
N GLN A 9 -15.28 19.27 -1.10
CA GLN A 9 -14.08 18.44 -1.27
C GLN A 9 -13.73 17.66 -0.01
N ARG A 10 -13.94 18.28 1.14
CA ARG A 10 -13.73 17.61 2.44
C ARG A 10 -14.63 16.39 2.60
N GLU A 11 -15.90 16.50 2.22
CA GLU A 11 -16.83 15.38 2.31
C GLU A 11 -16.50 14.29 1.31
N LEU A 12 -16.08 14.64 0.09
CA LEU A 12 -15.63 13.67 -0.90
C LEU A 12 -14.39 12.93 -0.40
N ALA A 13 -13.45 13.65 0.22
CA ALA A 13 -12.25 13.04 0.79
C ALA A 13 -12.60 12.05 1.90
N ARG A 14 -13.56 12.41 2.77
CA ARG A 14 -14.04 11.52 3.83
C ARG A 14 -14.65 10.24 3.26
N GLN A 15 -15.51 10.37 2.24
CA GLN A 15 -16.14 9.21 1.60
C GLN A 15 -15.12 8.28 0.95
N ALA A 16 -14.12 8.87 0.28
CA ALA A 16 -13.05 8.08 -0.35
C ALA A 16 -12.24 7.31 0.70
N ALA A 17 -11.88 7.96 1.80
CA ALA A 17 -11.11 7.31 2.87
C ALA A 17 -11.93 6.21 3.56
N GLU A 18 -13.21 6.46 3.82
CA GLU A 18 -14.08 5.47 4.48
C GLU A 18 -14.23 4.18 3.66
N ALA A 19 -14.06 4.25 2.34
CA ALA A 19 -14.09 3.05 1.51
C ALA A 19 -13.01 2.04 1.90
N PHE A 20 -11.91 2.48 2.50
CA PHE A 20 -10.81 1.61 2.91
C PHE A 20 -10.87 1.21 4.37
N GLU A 21 -11.60 1.94 5.21
CA GLU A 21 -11.70 1.63 6.63
C GLU A 21 -12.29 0.24 6.86
N GLY A 22 -11.63 -0.56 7.70
CA GLY A 22 -12.07 -1.91 8.01
C GLY A 22 -11.71 -2.95 6.97
N GLN A 23 -11.15 -2.57 5.82
CA GLN A 23 -10.69 -3.53 4.84
C GLN A 23 -9.33 -4.09 5.21
N THR A 24 -9.06 -5.32 4.78
CA THR A 24 -7.75 -5.93 4.95
C THR A 24 -6.77 -5.36 3.93
N PHE A 25 -5.49 -5.37 4.27
CA PHE A 25 -4.43 -4.99 3.34
C PHE A 25 -3.33 -6.03 3.31
N LYS A 26 -2.59 -6.04 2.19
CA LYS A 26 -1.36 -6.81 2.04
C LYS A 26 -0.28 -5.88 1.47
N LEU A 27 0.78 -5.69 2.23
CA LEU A 27 1.97 -4.97 1.80
C LEU A 27 3.05 -6.00 1.49
N PHE A 28 3.54 -6.01 0.26
CA PHE A 28 4.48 -7.04 -0.16
C PHE A 28 5.55 -6.51 -1.11
N LEU A 29 6.61 -7.29 -1.25
CA LEU A 29 7.76 -6.98 -2.09
C LEU A 29 7.76 -7.88 -3.31
N ALA A 30 8.10 -7.31 -4.46
CA ALA A 30 8.06 -8.02 -5.73
C ALA A 30 9.15 -7.54 -6.67
N THR A 31 9.32 -8.28 -7.76
CA THR A 31 10.16 -7.88 -8.88
C THR A 31 9.24 -7.43 -10.02
N GLN A 32 9.41 -6.19 -10.46
CA GLN A 32 8.51 -5.59 -11.44
C GLN A 32 8.49 -6.33 -12.78
N GLY A 33 9.66 -6.61 -13.36
CA GLY A 33 9.71 -7.15 -14.71
C GLY A 33 8.93 -6.26 -15.67
N SER A 34 7.90 -6.82 -16.32
CA SER A 34 7.01 -6.10 -17.24
C SER A 34 5.72 -5.60 -16.59
N LEU A 35 5.55 -5.77 -15.27
CA LEU A 35 4.33 -5.38 -14.58
C LEU A 35 4.24 -3.87 -14.40
N THR A 36 3.01 -3.36 -14.36
CA THR A 36 2.69 -1.94 -14.17
C THR A 36 1.64 -1.77 -13.08
N SER A 37 1.31 -0.53 -12.75
CA SER A 37 0.23 -0.23 -11.80
C SER A 37 -1.14 -0.74 -12.29
N GLU A 38 -1.29 -1.01 -13.57
CA GLU A 38 -2.53 -1.55 -14.15
C GLU A 38 -2.55 -3.08 -14.17
N SER A 39 -1.46 -3.74 -13.79
CA SER A 39 -1.41 -5.20 -13.73
C SER A 39 -2.24 -5.73 -12.57
N ASP A 40 -2.82 -6.92 -12.75
CA ASP A 40 -3.66 -7.55 -11.74
C ASP A 40 -2.86 -7.92 -10.49
N ARG A 41 -3.56 -7.94 -9.36
CA ARG A 41 -2.98 -8.39 -8.09
C ARG A 41 -2.39 -9.79 -8.21
N THR A 42 -3.06 -10.71 -8.90
CA THR A 42 -2.57 -12.08 -9.11
C THR A 42 -1.21 -12.08 -9.81
N ALA A 43 -1.02 -11.23 -10.83
CA ALA A 43 0.24 -11.11 -11.53
C ALA A 43 1.35 -10.58 -10.62
N TRP A 44 1.04 -9.57 -9.80
CA TRP A 44 2.00 -9.05 -8.83
C TRP A 44 2.35 -10.08 -7.75
N GLU A 45 1.37 -10.83 -7.26
CA GLU A 45 1.63 -11.88 -6.26
C GLU A 45 2.46 -13.03 -6.83
N ALA A 46 2.34 -13.30 -8.13
CA ALA A 46 3.21 -14.27 -8.81
C ALA A 46 4.67 -13.80 -8.87
N ALA A 47 4.89 -12.48 -8.85
CA ALA A 47 6.23 -11.87 -8.84
C ALA A 47 6.73 -11.58 -7.43
N GLU A 48 5.98 -11.92 -6.40
CA GLU A 48 6.32 -11.67 -5.01
C GLU A 48 7.58 -12.44 -4.60
N VAL A 49 8.42 -11.80 -3.80
CA VAL A 49 9.58 -12.44 -3.16
C VAL A 49 9.12 -13.65 -2.34
N SER A 50 9.96 -14.67 -2.28
CA SER A 50 9.67 -15.86 -1.45
C SER A 50 10.94 -16.40 -0.82
N GLY A 51 10.79 -17.05 0.33
CA GLY A 51 11.91 -17.69 1.04
C GLY A 51 12.80 -16.70 1.79
N ASN A 52 13.83 -17.23 2.41
CA ASN A 52 14.88 -16.49 3.14
C ASN A 52 14.32 -15.47 4.16
N GLY A 53 13.29 -15.89 4.89
CA GLY A 53 12.69 -15.09 5.95
C GLY A 53 11.67 -14.05 5.48
N TYR A 54 11.45 -13.93 4.17
CA TYR A 54 10.45 -13.01 3.66
C TYR A 54 9.04 -13.41 4.09
N ALA A 55 8.29 -12.43 4.55
CA ALA A 55 6.86 -12.57 4.81
C ALA A 55 6.16 -11.25 4.47
N ALA A 56 5.05 -11.34 3.77
CA ALA A 56 4.23 -10.16 3.50
C ALA A 56 3.64 -9.63 4.81
N ILE A 57 3.32 -8.33 4.82
CA ILE A 57 2.72 -7.69 5.98
C ILE A 57 1.24 -7.53 5.69
N THR A 58 0.41 -8.09 6.57
CA THR A 58 -1.04 -8.05 6.43
C THR A 58 -1.67 -7.45 7.68
N GLY A 59 -2.86 -6.91 7.53
CA GLY A 59 -3.60 -6.34 8.64
C GLY A 59 -4.92 -5.77 8.18
N THR A 60 -5.52 -4.95 9.05
CA THR A 60 -6.79 -4.28 8.78
C THR A 60 -6.57 -2.78 8.89
N ILE A 61 -7.13 -2.04 7.93
CA ILE A 61 -7.05 -0.58 7.92
C ILE A 61 -7.98 -0.03 8.99
N GLY A 62 -7.45 0.79 9.89
CA GLY A 62 -8.22 1.42 10.95
C GLY A 62 -9.04 2.61 10.46
N ASN A 63 -9.77 3.22 11.39
CA ASN A 63 -10.59 4.39 11.09
C ASN A 63 -9.74 5.63 10.90
N GLY A 64 -10.11 6.46 9.93
CA GLY A 64 -9.40 7.69 9.64
C GLY A 64 -9.97 8.88 10.39
N SER A 65 -9.32 10.03 10.21
CA SER A 65 -9.76 11.31 10.73
C SER A 65 -9.28 12.44 9.81
N TYR A 66 -9.96 13.58 9.90
CA TYR A 66 -9.56 14.75 9.12
C TYR A 66 -8.44 15.50 9.83
N SER A 67 -7.35 15.75 9.10
CA SER A 67 -6.23 16.55 9.59
C SER A 67 -6.40 18.01 9.16
N THR A 68 -6.62 18.91 10.12
CA THR A 68 -6.76 20.33 9.81
C THR A 68 -5.42 20.96 9.41
N SER A 69 -4.31 20.45 9.94
CA SER A 69 -2.98 20.96 9.61
C SER A 69 -2.55 20.58 8.20
N ASN A 70 -2.93 19.39 7.73
CA ASN A 70 -2.59 18.90 6.39
C ASN A 70 -3.74 19.10 5.40
N GLN A 71 -4.89 19.55 5.85
CA GLN A 71 -6.09 19.79 5.03
C GLN A 71 -6.48 18.57 4.20
N ARG A 72 -6.48 17.40 4.86
CA ARG A 72 -6.85 16.14 4.21
C ARG A 72 -7.40 15.14 5.22
N TYR A 73 -8.17 14.19 4.71
CA TYR A 73 -8.64 13.06 5.50
C TYR A 73 -7.58 11.97 5.47
N GLU A 74 -7.12 11.53 6.63
CA GLU A 74 -6.02 10.57 6.75
C GLU A 74 -6.49 9.30 7.43
N LEU A 75 -6.03 8.16 6.91
CA LEU A 75 -6.14 6.86 7.55
C LEU A 75 -4.89 6.60 8.40
N PRO A 76 -4.98 5.73 9.42
CA PRO A 76 -3.79 5.36 10.19
C PRO A 76 -2.69 4.82 9.28
N ALA A 77 -1.45 5.15 9.59
CA ALA A 77 -0.31 4.69 8.81
C ALA A 77 -0.20 3.16 8.82
N ILE A 78 0.20 2.60 7.69
CA ILE A 78 0.56 1.20 7.57
C ILE A 78 2.08 1.10 7.72
N ASN A 79 2.52 0.42 8.77
CA ASN A 79 3.94 0.24 9.05
C ASN A 79 4.31 -1.22 8.88
N GLY A 80 5.47 -1.46 8.30
CA GLY A 80 5.96 -2.81 8.17
C GLY A 80 7.47 -2.90 8.05
N THR A 81 8.02 -3.99 8.56
CA THR A 81 9.44 -4.28 8.49
C THR A 81 9.64 -5.63 7.84
N PHE A 82 10.47 -5.66 6.81
CA PHE A 82 10.88 -6.90 6.15
C PHE A 82 12.30 -7.23 6.59
N THR A 83 12.53 -8.46 7.03
CA THR A 83 13.84 -8.92 7.49
C THR A 83 14.26 -10.14 6.71
N ALA A 84 15.50 -10.13 6.20
CA ALA A 84 16.04 -11.25 5.45
C ALA A 84 16.79 -12.20 6.38
N THR A 85 16.73 -13.48 6.05
CA THR A 85 17.53 -14.54 6.67
C THR A 85 18.17 -15.39 5.57
N GLY A 86 18.97 -16.39 5.94
CA GLY A 86 19.57 -17.31 4.96
C GLY A 86 20.43 -16.60 3.93
N SER A 87 20.12 -16.77 2.66
CA SER A 87 20.85 -16.11 1.56
C SER A 87 20.32 -14.72 1.24
N GLY A 88 19.32 -14.23 1.97
CA GLY A 88 18.70 -12.94 1.70
C GLY A 88 17.74 -12.96 0.52
N PHE A 89 17.25 -11.78 0.14
CA PHE A 89 16.39 -11.64 -1.03
C PHE A 89 16.56 -10.25 -1.67
N THR A 90 16.14 -10.17 -2.94
CA THR A 90 16.22 -8.93 -3.73
C THR A 90 14.83 -8.59 -4.23
N TYR A 91 14.51 -7.31 -4.24
CA TYR A 91 13.25 -6.78 -4.77
C TYR A 91 13.49 -5.39 -5.36
N ASP A 92 12.56 -4.95 -6.18
CA ASP A 92 12.59 -3.57 -6.70
C ASP A 92 11.24 -2.87 -6.56
N THR A 93 10.20 -3.54 -6.12
CA THR A 93 8.87 -2.94 -6.04
C THR A 93 8.21 -3.26 -4.70
N ILE A 94 7.64 -2.23 -4.10
CA ILE A 94 6.79 -2.34 -2.92
C ILE A 94 5.35 -2.21 -3.42
N VAL A 95 4.49 -3.18 -3.09
CA VAL A 95 3.12 -3.26 -3.57
C VAL A 95 2.15 -3.24 -2.40
N LEU A 96 1.11 -2.41 -2.52
CA LEU A 96 0.01 -2.39 -1.56
C LEU A 96 -1.27 -2.84 -2.24
N ALA A 97 -1.89 -3.88 -1.72
CA ALA A 97 -3.19 -4.38 -2.15
C ALA A 97 -4.19 -4.24 -1.01
N ILE A 98 -5.43 -3.85 -1.32
CA ILE A 98 -6.46 -3.58 -0.32
C ILE A 98 -7.70 -4.41 -0.66
N GLY A 99 -8.25 -5.06 0.38
CA GLY A 99 -9.47 -5.85 0.28
C GLY A 99 -9.33 -7.01 -0.68
N SER A 100 -10.38 -7.28 -1.45
CA SER A 100 -10.43 -8.35 -2.43
C SER A 100 -10.41 -7.84 -3.87
N ALA A 101 -9.96 -6.60 -4.09
CA ALA A 101 -9.89 -6.01 -5.41
C ALA A 101 -8.98 -6.84 -6.34
N THR A 102 -9.33 -6.88 -7.63
CA THR A 102 -8.53 -7.59 -8.62
C THR A 102 -7.24 -6.86 -8.97
N GLY A 103 -7.20 -5.55 -8.78
CA GLY A 103 -6.02 -4.73 -8.99
C GLY A 103 -5.25 -4.47 -7.71
N VAL A 104 -4.12 -3.80 -7.82
CA VAL A 104 -3.34 -3.32 -6.68
C VAL A 104 -3.69 -1.87 -6.40
N HIS A 105 -3.58 -1.45 -5.13
CA HIS A 105 -3.87 -0.06 -4.77
C HIS A 105 -2.75 0.86 -5.24
N SER A 106 -1.50 0.49 -4.98
CA SER A 106 -0.35 1.32 -5.35
C SER A 106 0.90 0.48 -5.46
N ILE A 107 1.86 0.99 -6.23
CA ILE A 107 3.19 0.42 -6.33
C ILE A 107 4.22 1.53 -6.18
N ASN A 108 5.39 1.17 -5.66
CA ASN A 108 6.56 2.03 -5.66
C ASN A 108 7.75 1.24 -6.17
N VAL A 109 8.34 1.67 -7.28
CA VAL A 109 9.47 1.00 -7.91
C VAL A 109 10.76 1.69 -7.50
N GLU A 110 11.69 0.90 -6.99
CA GLU A 110 13.02 1.36 -6.59
C GLU A 110 14.04 1.06 -7.70
N ASN A 111 14.89 2.02 -7.98
CA ASN A 111 15.96 1.85 -8.95
C ASN A 111 17.26 2.46 -8.39
N PRO A 112 18.31 1.69 -8.12
CA PRO A 112 18.43 0.24 -8.38
C PRO A 112 17.60 -0.62 -7.42
N SER A 113 17.49 -1.91 -7.73
CA SER A 113 16.83 -2.88 -6.85
C SER A 113 17.53 -2.95 -5.49
N ILE A 114 16.78 -3.40 -4.48
CA ILE A 114 17.25 -3.49 -3.10
C ILE A 114 17.53 -4.96 -2.76
N THR A 115 18.71 -5.22 -2.22
CA THR A 115 19.10 -6.55 -1.74
C THR A 115 19.27 -6.48 -0.23
N LEU A 116 18.56 -7.35 0.50
CA LEU A 116 18.75 -7.54 1.92
C LEU A 116 19.49 -8.85 2.15
N ALA A 117 20.69 -8.75 2.76
CA ALA A 117 21.44 -9.91 3.20
C ALA A 117 20.89 -10.42 4.53
N ALA A 118 21.30 -11.62 4.94
CA ALA A 118 20.85 -12.21 6.21
C ALA A 118 21.03 -11.24 7.37
N GLY A 119 19.98 -11.04 8.17
CA GLY A 119 19.96 -10.16 9.31
C GLY A 119 19.66 -8.69 8.98
N GLN A 120 19.60 -8.32 7.73
CA GLN A 120 19.25 -6.96 7.34
C GLN A 120 17.73 -6.78 7.25
N SER A 121 17.27 -5.58 7.58
CA SER A 121 15.85 -5.22 7.59
C SER A 121 15.62 -3.92 6.84
N LYS A 122 14.41 -3.79 6.27
CA LYS A 122 13.94 -2.55 5.68
C LYS A 122 12.52 -2.27 6.18
N SER A 123 12.30 -1.07 6.68
CA SER A 123 11.00 -0.65 7.19
C SER A 123 10.35 0.35 6.25
N TYR A 124 9.05 0.24 6.10
CA TYR A 124 8.24 1.17 5.30
C TYR A 124 7.08 1.68 6.13
N THR A 125 6.76 2.95 5.93
CA THR A 125 5.58 3.59 6.49
C THR A 125 4.78 4.20 5.35
N LEU A 126 3.52 3.79 5.22
CA LEU A 126 2.63 4.28 4.18
C LEU A 126 1.47 5.02 4.83
N THR A 127 1.18 6.21 4.32
CA THR A 127 0.02 6.97 4.76
C THR A 127 -0.99 6.99 3.61
N LEU A 128 -2.17 6.45 3.87
CA LEU A 128 -3.29 6.55 2.94
C LEU A 128 -4.05 7.83 3.27
N ALA A 129 -4.10 8.74 2.32
CA ALA A 129 -4.70 10.05 2.55
C ALA A 129 -5.42 10.50 1.29
N GLN A 130 -6.46 11.31 1.51
CA GLN A 130 -7.22 11.94 0.43
C GLN A 130 -7.24 13.44 0.70
N ASP A 131 -6.73 14.21 -0.25
CA ASP A 131 -6.70 15.65 -0.13
C ASP A 131 -8.11 16.24 -0.20
N ASP A 132 -8.27 17.30 0.57
CA ASP A 132 -9.48 18.08 0.68
C ASP A 132 -9.78 18.85 -0.64
#